data_70f376f26b061e99bac6d46af21e611e
#
_entry.id   70f376f26b061e99bac6d46af21e611e
#
_cell.length_a   1.000
_cell.length_b   1.000
_cell.length_c   1.000
_cell.angle_alpha   90.00
_cell.angle_beta   90.00
_cell.angle_gamma   90.00
#
_symmetry.space_group_name_H-M   'P 1'
#
loop_
_entity.id
_entity.type
_entity.pdbx_description
1 polymer ?
#
loop_
_entity_poly.entity_id
_entity_poly.type
_entity_poly.pdbx_seq_one_letter_code
_entity_poly.pdbx_strand_id
1 'polypeptide(L)'
;NNQYRVPGKEYKDFQAFQRREVAKLAKEMVDITHECGKEAMMFLGDHWIGTEPFMEEFATIGLDAVVGSVGNGSTLRLISDIEGVKYTEGRFLPYFFPDTFHEGGDPVKEAKENWVTARRAILRKPIDRIGYGGYLKHRTA
;
A
#
# COMPACT_ATOMS: atom_id res chain seq x y z
N ASN A 1 -18.61 -18.23 -14.17
CA ASN A 1 -17.74 -18.14 -13.01
C ASN A 1 -16.29 -18.00 -13.47
N ASN A 2 -15.79 -16.76 -13.58
CA ASN A 2 -14.47 -16.47 -14.17
C ASN A 2 -13.29 -16.86 -13.27
N GLN A 3 -13.53 -17.24 -12.02
CA GLN A 3 -12.49 -17.59 -11.04
C GLN A 3 -11.63 -18.79 -11.45
N TYR A 4 -12.16 -19.65 -12.30
CA TYR A 4 -11.49 -20.90 -12.70
C TYR A 4 -11.01 -20.90 -14.14
N ARG A 5 -11.06 -19.75 -14.82
CA ARG A 5 -10.54 -19.65 -16.17
C ARG A 5 -9.04 -19.35 -16.15
N VAL A 6 -8.30 -20.12 -16.89
CA VAL A 6 -6.90 -19.79 -17.15
C VAL A 6 -6.86 -18.49 -17.97
N PRO A 7 -6.11 -17.47 -17.54
CA PRO A 7 -6.02 -16.21 -18.26
C PRO A 7 -5.51 -16.43 -19.68
N GLY A 8 -6.30 -16.05 -20.67
CA GLY A 8 -5.92 -16.06 -22.07
C GLY A 8 -4.85 -15.02 -22.41
N LYS A 9 -4.33 -15.07 -23.63
CA LYS A 9 -3.30 -14.14 -24.10
C LYS A 9 -3.81 -12.69 -24.06
N GLU A 10 -5.02 -12.45 -24.54
CA GLU A 10 -5.63 -11.11 -24.60
C GLU A 10 -5.75 -10.49 -23.21
N TYR A 11 -6.10 -11.27 -22.21
CA TYR A 11 -6.17 -10.81 -20.82
C TYR A 11 -4.79 -10.41 -20.27
N LYS A 12 -3.78 -11.22 -20.58
CA LYS A 12 -2.39 -10.93 -20.17
C LYS A 12 -1.85 -9.68 -20.87
N ASP A 13 -2.14 -9.55 -22.16
CA ASP A 13 -1.74 -8.37 -22.94
C ASP A 13 -2.42 -7.09 -22.42
N PHE A 14 -3.71 -7.19 -22.05
CA PHE A 14 -4.43 -6.09 -21.44
C PHE A 14 -3.86 -5.71 -20.06
N GLN A 15 -3.55 -6.68 -19.22
CA GLN A 15 -2.89 -6.40 -17.94
C GLN A 15 -1.51 -5.75 -18.13
N ALA A 16 -0.73 -6.24 -19.07
CA ALA A 16 0.58 -5.63 -19.37
C ALA A 16 0.44 -4.19 -19.89
N PHE A 17 -0.56 -3.94 -20.73
CA PHE A 17 -0.89 -2.58 -21.16
C PHE A 17 -1.25 -1.67 -19.97
N GLN A 18 -2.16 -2.11 -19.11
CA GLN A 18 -2.56 -1.33 -17.93
C GLN A 18 -1.37 -1.00 -17.03
N ARG A 19 -0.50 -1.97 -16.75
CA ARG A 19 0.70 -1.75 -15.93
C ARG A 19 1.61 -0.69 -16.53
N ARG A 20 1.88 -0.77 -17.85
CA ARG A 20 2.71 0.22 -18.52
C ARG A 20 2.12 1.64 -18.46
N GLU A 21 0.83 1.77 -18.68
CA GLU A 21 0.18 3.08 -18.64
C GLU A 21 0.17 3.67 -17.22
N VAL A 22 -0.10 2.85 -16.20
CA VAL A 22 -0.02 3.28 -14.79
C VAL A 22 1.40 3.66 -14.41
N ALA A 23 2.39 2.85 -14.79
CA ALA A 23 3.80 3.13 -14.51
C ALA A 23 4.28 4.42 -15.19
N LYS A 24 3.85 4.66 -16.43
CA LYS A 24 4.15 5.90 -17.16
C LYS A 24 3.60 7.13 -16.44
N LEU A 25 2.32 7.10 -16.06
CA LEU A 25 1.70 8.20 -15.31
C LEU A 25 2.39 8.42 -13.96
N ALA A 26 2.65 7.34 -13.23
CA ALA A 26 3.34 7.41 -11.95
C ALA A 26 4.74 8.02 -12.11
N LYS A 27 5.47 7.62 -13.15
CA LYS A 27 6.79 8.20 -13.44
C LYS A 27 6.72 9.70 -13.68
N GLU A 28 5.77 10.19 -14.47
CA GLU A 28 5.60 11.62 -14.71
C GLU A 28 5.37 12.38 -13.39
N MET A 29 4.54 11.85 -12.49
CA MET A 29 4.30 12.44 -11.17
C MET A 29 5.54 12.43 -10.28
N VAL A 30 6.31 11.36 -10.32
CA VAL A 30 7.56 11.23 -9.56
C VAL A 30 8.60 12.21 -10.07
N ASP A 31 8.78 12.31 -11.39
CA ASP A 31 9.74 13.23 -12.01
C ASP A 31 9.42 14.69 -11.61
N ILE A 32 8.14 15.12 -11.69
CA ILE A 32 7.72 16.45 -11.24
C ILE A 32 8.00 16.67 -9.75
N THR A 33 7.76 15.64 -8.93
CA THR A 33 8.04 15.71 -7.50
C THR A 33 9.52 15.92 -7.22
N HIS A 34 10.38 15.21 -7.93
CA HIS A 34 11.84 15.35 -7.82
C HIS A 34 12.34 16.69 -8.35
N GLU A 35 11.78 17.21 -9.43
CA GLU A 35 12.07 18.56 -9.93
C GLU A 35 11.79 19.64 -8.89
N CYS A 36 10.79 19.41 -8.03
CA CYS A 36 10.48 20.27 -6.89
C CYS A 36 11.39 20.02 -5.67
N GLY A 37 12.38 19.16 -5.77
CA GLY A 37 13.29 18.79 -4.67
C GLY A 37 12.62 18.02 -3.53
N LYS A 38 11.57 17.25 -3.82
CA LYS A 38 10.81 16.45 -2.85
C LYS A 38 10.97 14.96 -3.12
N GLU A 39 10.82 14.17 -2.07
CA GLU A 39 10.71 12.71 -2.19
C GLU A 39 9.30 12.31 -2.64
N ALA A 40 9.23 11.32 -3.50
CA ALA A 40 7.99 10.75 -4.00
C ALA A 40 7.66 9.46 -3.27
N MET A 41 6.49 9.43 -2.64
CA MET A 41 5.98 8.26 -1.93
C MET A 41 4.66 7.81 -2.55
N MET A 42 4.51 6.51 -2.77
CA MET A 42 3.29 5.95 -3.33
C MET A 42 2.66 4.93 -2.40
N PHE A 43 1.36 5.08 -2.16
CA PHE A 43 0.56 4.05 -1.54
C PHE A 43 0.25 2.95 -2.55
N LEU A 44 0.62 1.73 -2.18
CA LEU A 44 0.28 0.54 -2.92
C LEU A 44 -0.72 -0.24 -2.08
N GLY A 45 -1.97 -0.10 -2.44
CA GLY A 45 -3.07 -0.72 -1.72
C GLY A 45 -3.66 -1.88 -2.47
N ASP A 46 -4.16 -2.73 -1.71
CA ASP A 46 -5.10 -3.82 -1.88
C ASP A 46 -5.58 -4.07 -3.32
N HIS A 47 -4.86 -4.90 -4.09
CA HIS A 47 -5.33 -5.51 -5.34
C HIS A 47 -5.91 -4.55 -6.40
N TRP A 48 -5.42 -3.35 -6.50
CA TRP A 48 -5.81 -2.44 -7.55
C TRP A 48 -5.29 -2.96 -8.89
N ILE A 49 -6.21 -3.22 -9.79
CA ILE A 49 -5.91 -3.66 -11.14
C ILE A 49 -4.93 -2.68 -11.79
N GLY A 50 -3.81 -3.20 -12.27
CA GLY A 50 -2.76 -2.39 -12.89
C GLY A 50 -1.80 -1.72 -11.91
N THR A 51 -1.97 -1.94 -10.63
CA THR A 51 -1.06 -1.50 -9.58
C THR A 51 -0.43 -2.67 -8.83
N GLU A 52 -0.43 -3.84 -9.45
CA GLU A 52 0.50 -4.87 -8.98
C GLU A 52 1.92 -4.34 -9.24
N PRO A 53 2.49 -3.67 -8.22
CA PRO A 53 3.67 -2.83 -8.34
C PRO A 53 4.94 -3.65 -8.40
N PHE A 54 4.74 -4.87 -8.41
CA PHE A 54 5.70 -5.90 -8.25
C PHE A 54 6.21 -6.33 -9.61
N MET A 55 5.91 -5.52 -10.60
CA MET A 55 6.28 -5.76 -11.97
C MET A 55 7.46 -4.88 -12.37
N GLU A 56 8.21 -5.36 -13.34
CA GLU A 56 9.45 -4.74 -13.84
C GLU A 56 9.29 -3.23 -14.15
N GLU A 57 8.11 -2.83 -14.60
CA GLU A 57 7.83 -1.43 -14.95
C GLU A 57 7.95 -0.50 -13.74
N PHE A 58 7.64 -0.96 -12.53
CA PHE A 58 7.70 -0.12 -11.32
C PHE A 58 9.11 0.14 -10.83
N ALA A 59 10.05 -0.76 -11.07
CA ALA A 59 11.45 -0.54 -10.73
C ALA A 59 12.05 0.70 -11.43
N THR A 60 11.47 1.11 -12.55
CA THR A 60 11.95 2.23 -13.37
C THR A 60 11.32 3.57 -13.03
N ILE A 61 10.30 3.62 -12.17
CA ILE A 61 9.57 4.85 -11.83
C ILE A 61 10.43 5.81 -11.01
N GLY A 62 11.33 5.27 -10.18
CA GLY A 62 12.22 6.08 -9.34
C GLY A 62 11.57 6.54 -8.03
N LEU A 63 10.58 5.81 -7.51
CA LEU A 63 9.97 6.07 -6.22
C LEU A 63 11.02 6.05 -5.10
N ASP A 64 10.93 7.00 -4.18
CA ASP A 64 11.76 7.00 -2.97
C ASP A 64 11.20 6.03 -1.93
N ALA A 65 9.88 5.98 -1.81
CA ALA A 65 9.21 5.10 -0.86
C ALA A 65 7.94 4.47 -1.41
N VAL A 66 7.65 3.29 -0.88
CA VAL A 66 6.35 2.63 -1.05
C VAL A 66 5.72 2.38 0.30
N VAL A 67 4.41 2.58 0.37
CA VAL A 67 3.61 2.41 1.58
C VAL A 67 2.58 1.33 1.38
N GLY A 68 2.50 0.40 2.32
CA GLY A 68 1.49 -0.65 2.33
C GLY A 68 0.85 -0.84 3.70
N SER A 69 -0.32 -1.46 3.75
CA SER A 69 -1.01 -1.73 5.01
C SER A 69 -0.27 -2.77 5.84
N VAL A 70 -0.04 -2.49 7.11
CA VAL A 70 0.48 -3.48 8.08
C VAL A 70 -0.59 -4.44 8.60
N GLY A 71 -1.85 -4.21 8.26
CA GLY A 71 -2.94 -5.14 8.57
C GLY A 71 -2.89 -6.45 7.78
N ASN A 72 -2.05 -6.51 6.76
CA ASN A 72 -1.88 -7.68 5.91
C ASN A 72 -0.39 -8.00 5.69
N GLY A 73 0.04 -9.14 6.22
CA GLY A 73 1.44 -9.57 6.09
C GLY A 73 1.86 -9.90 4.65
N SER A 74 0.94 -10.21 3.76
CA SER A 74 1.24 -10.41 2.33
C SER A 74 1.55 -9.08 1.65
N THR A 75 0.84 -8.01 1.98
CA THR A 75 1.12 -6.67 1.47
C THR A 75 2.53 -6.20 1.83
N LEU A 76 2.96 -6.39 3.09
CA LEU A 76 4.33 -6.03 3.49
C LEU A 76 5.39 -6.81 2.72
N ARG A 77 5.14 -8.08 2.42
CA ARG A 77 6.03 -8.88 1.60
C ARG A 77 6.15 -8.30 0.20
N LEU A 78 5.02 -8.00 -0.40
CA LEU A 78 4.94 -7.47 -1.74
C LEU A 78 5.68 -6.13 -1.87
N ILE A 79 5.43 -5.15 -1.00
CA ILE A 79 6.11 -3.86 -1.05
C ILE A 79 7.62 -3.95 -0.79
N SER A 80 8.05 -4.93 0.00
CA SER A 80 9.47 -5.15 0.29
C SER A 80 10.23 -5.81 -0.86
N ASP A 81 9.53 -6.39 -1.81
CA ASP A 81 10.12 -7.07 -2.97
C ASP A 81 10.19 -6.14 -4.19
N ILE A 82 9.76 -4.88 -4.07
CA ILE A 82 9.88 -3.88 -5.15
C ILE A 82 11.31 -3.38 -5.22
N GLU A 83 11.92 -3.57 -6.38
CA GLU A 83 13.27 -3.09 -6.63
C GLU A 83 13.32 -1.58 -6.85
N GLY A 84 14.46 -0.96 -6.55
CA GLY A 84 14.72 0.45 -6.85
C GLY A 84 14.09 1.46 -5.88
N VAL A 85 13.40 1.00 -4.82
CA VAL A 85 12.83 1.85 -3.79
C VAL A 85 13.79 2.03 -2.62
N LYS A 86 13.96 3.25 -2.13
CA LYS A 86 14.93 3.54 -1.06
C LYS A 86 14.49 2.97 0.29
N TYR A 87 13.19 3.05 0.59
CA TYR A 87 12.64 2.55 1.85
C TYR A 87 11.18 2.14 1.73
N THR A 88 10.74 1.30 2.65
CA THR A 88 9.37 0.82 2.75
C THR A 88 8.71 1.38 4.01
N GLU A 89 7.45 1.74 3.90
CA GLU A 89 6.64 2.21 5.02
C GLU A 89 5.41 1.34 5.21
N GLY A 90 5.17 0.95 6.45
CA GLY A 90 3.95 0.27 6.85
C GLY A 90 2.92 1.24 7.38
N ARG A 91 1.78 1.35 6.72
CA ARG A 91 0.66 2.14 7.22
C ARG A 91 -0.09 1.36 8.29
N PHE A 92 -0.07 1.88 9.50
CA PHE A 92 -0.85 1.37 10.62
C PHE A 92 -2.13 2.17 10.80
N LEU A 93 -3.28 1.48 10.71
CA LEU A 93 -4.58 2.02 11.07
C LEU A 93 -4.99 1.38 12.39
N PRO A 94 -4.96 2.13 13.51
CA PRO A 94 -5.35 1.58 14.80
C PRO A 94 -6.83 1.20 14.85
N TYR A 95 -7.65 1.92 14.10
CA TYR A 95 -9.08 1.65 13.95
C TYR A 95 -9.55 2.12 12.58
N PHE A 96 -10.65 1.60 12.09
CA PHE A 96 -11.24 2.00 10.83
C PHE A 96 -12.49 2.86 11.05
N PHE A 97 -12.41 4.11 10.63
CA PHE A 97 -13.56 5.00 10.63
C PHE A 97 -14.36 4.81 9.32
N PRO A 98 -15.70 4.73 9.32
CA PRO A 98 -16.64 4.97 10.44
C PRO A 98 -16.95 3.73 11.30
N ASP A 99 -16.42 2.56 10.97
CA ASP A 99 -16.85 1.27 11.53
C ASP A 99 -16.61 1.16 13.05
N THR A 100 -15.65 1.91 13.56
CA THR A 100 -15.28 1.85 14.98
C THR A 100 -16.00 2.89 15.84
N PHE A 101 -16.36 4.04 15.28
CA PHE A 101 -16.95 5.17 16.01
C PHE A 101 -18.48 5.20 15.89
N HIS A 102 -19.13 4.18 16.39
CA HIS A 102 -20.56 4.09 16.53
C HIS A 102 -20.94 3.73 17.97
N GLU A 103 -22.23 3.77 18.29
CA GLU A 103 -22.71 3.32 19.59
C GLU A 103 -22.38 1.84 19.79
N GLY A 104 -21.70 1.52 20.89
CA GLY A 104 -21.20 0.17 21.20
C GLY A 104 -19.85 -0.19 20.57
N GLY A 105 -19.25 0.68 19.77
CA GLY A 105 -17.90 0.48 19.24
C GLY A 105 -16.82 0.67 20.32
N ASP A 106 -15.75 -0.12 20.25
CA ASP A 106 -14.61 -0.06 21.17
C ASP A 106 -13.30 0.22 20.42
N PRO A 107 -12.94 1.50 20.20
CA PRO A 107 -11.73 1.84 19.47
C PRO A 107 -10.45 1.41 20.19
N VAL A 108 -10.47 1.28 21.50
CA VAL A 108 -9.28 0.84 22.27
C VAL A 108 -9.02 -0.64 22.04
N LYS A 109 -10.07 -1.44 22.06
CA LYS A 109 -9.96 -2.87 21.78
C LYS A 109 -9.50 -3.10 20.34
N GLU A 110 -10.11 -2.44 19.37
CA GLU A 110 -9.76 -2.57 17.97
C GLU A 110 -8.29 -2.15 17.72
N ALA A 111 -7.85 -1.04 18.30
CA ALA A 111 -6.47 -0.59 18.19
C ALA A 111 -5.47 -1.63 18.74
N LYS A 112 -5.79 -2.29 19.85
CA LYS A 112 -4.96 -3.35 20.42
C LYS A 112 -4.88 -4.58 19.50
N GLU A 113 -6.00 -5.00 18.95
CA GLU A 113 -6.08 -6.14 18.03
C GLU A 113 -5.32 -5.86 16.75
N ASN A 114 -5.51 -4.68 16.17
CA ASN A 114 -4.80 -4.24 14.97
C ASN A 114 -3.29 -4.11 15.23
N TRP A 115 -2.88 -3.64 16.40
CA TRP A 115 -1.47 -3.59 16.77
C TRP A 115 -0.83 -4.97 16.87
N VAL A 116 -1.53 -5.96 17.43
CA VAL A 116 -1.05 -7.35 17.47
C VAL A 116 -0.85 -7.89 16.05
N THR A 117 -1.80 -7.62 15.16
CA THR A 117 -1.71 -8.03 13.75
C THR A 117 -0.54 -7.35 13.05
N ALA A 118 -0.38 -6.04 13.21
CA ALA A 118 0.72 -5.27 12.65
C ALA A 118 2.08 -5.79 13.13
N ARG A 119 2.25 -6.03 14.43
CA ARG A 119 3.49 -6.59 14.96
C ARG A 119 3.85 -7.94 14.35
N ARG A 120 2.87 -8.82 14.18
CA ARG A 120 3.09 -10.13 13.54
C ARG A 120 3.54 -9.98 12.09
N ALA A 121 2.98 -9.05 11.37
CA ALA A 121 3.35 -8.77 9.98
C ALA A 121 4.78 -8.22 9.90
N ILE A 122 5.11 -7.21 10.71
CA ILE A 122 6.44 -6.57 10.75
C ILE A 122 7.55 -7.55 11.17
N LEU A 123 7.27 -8.42 12.14
CA LEU A 123 8.24 -9.45 12.56
C LEU A 123 8.54 -10.47 11.46
N ARG A 124 7.60 -10.69 10.55
CA ARG A 124 7.80 -11.62 9.42
C ARG A 124 8.51 -10.95 8.24
N LYS A 125 8.25 -9.69 8.02
CA LYS A 125 8.86 -8.88 6.98
C LYS A 125 9.08 -7.47 7.52
N PRO A 126 10.30 -7.14 7.93
CA PRO A 126 10.64 -5.82 8.43
C PRO A 126 10.36 -4.73 7.40
N ILE A 127 10.02 -3.57 7.91
CA ILE A 127 9.83 -2.32 7.16
C ILE A 127 10.69 -1.24 7.79
N ASP A 128 11.00 -0.21 7.02
CA ASP A 128 11.88 0.87 7.47
C ASP A 128 11.17 1.89 8.34
N ARG A 129 9.89 2.16 8.05
CA ARG A 129 9.08 3.18 8.73
C ARG A 129 7.67 2.68 9.01
N ILE A 130 7.04 3.27 10.02
CA ILE A 130 5.62 3.10 10.32
C ILE A 130 4.94 4.46 10.24
N GLY A 131 3.95 4.56 9.36
CA GLY A 131 3.05 5.70 9.26
C GLY A 131 1.74 5.43 10.00
N TYR A 132 1.29 6.40 10.79
CA TYR A 132 -0.02 6.35 11.43
C TYR A 132 -1.06 6.97 10.50
N GLY A 133 -2.10 6.21 10.18
CA GLY A 133 -3.29 6.69 9.51
C GLY A 133 -4.48 6.71 10.46
N GLY A 134 -5.33 7.73 10.39
CA GLY A 134 -6.57 7.78 11.16
C GLY A 134 -7.03 9.22 11.39
N TYR A 135 -8.31 9.33 11.73
CA TYR A 135 -8.87 10.61 12.17
C TYR A 135 -8.79 10.71 13.68
N LEU A 136 -8.01 11.66 14.17
CA LEU A 136 -8.08 12.06 15.56
C LEU A 136 -9.25 13.02 15.70
N LYS A 137 -10.44 12.49 15.98
CA LYS A 137 -11.55 13.34 16.35
C LYS A 137 -11.35 13.77 17.80
N HIS A 138 -10.99 15.04 18.03
CA HIS A 138 -11.09 15.64 19.32
C HIS A 138 -12.54 15.55 19.79
N ARG A 139 -12.80 14.73 20.78
CA ARG A 139 -13.97 14.94 21.63
C ARG A 139 -13.65 16.14 22.50
N THR A 140 -14.15 17.28 22.14
CA THR A 140 -14.47 18.29 23.15
C THR A 140 -15.55 17.66 24.00
N ALA A 141 -15.21 17.37 25.24
CA ALA A 141 -16.15 16.95 26.26
C ALA A 141 -17.23 18.02 26.45
#